data_0d3504719272b30b05b5da63168a090d
#
_entry.id   0d3504719272b30b05b5da63168a090d
#
_cell.length_a   1.000
_cell.length_b   1.000
_cell.length_c   1.000
_cell.angle_alpha   90.00
_cell.angle_beta   90.00
_cell.angle_gamma   90.00
#
_symmetry.space_group_name_H-M   'P 1'
#
loop_
_entity.id
_entity.type
_entity.pdbx_description
1 polymer ?
#
loop_
_entity_poly.entity_id
_entity_poly.type
_entity_poly.pdbx_seq_one_letter_code
_entity_poly.pdbx_strand_id
1 'polypeptide(L)'
;MTLESRFIGCIRIQPALNDAECDFLLDVLDSDGTLRGTPTGRGDQDVPFARLAWEPCPEGCCLQWNPSLEDPKWMVESLRFVVDHLLRPGAKGEGHPRLAGFTFDHRASGVVVGRGLGDRTTRLLTAEANEVTGAVVPTPCEEVSATHQPARSHGGRFDNVIEFRPRRA
;
A
#
# COMPACT_ATOMS: atom_id res chain seq x y z
N MET A 1 -3.04 -22.70 -8.98
CA MET A 1 -3.46 -21.53 -8.20
C MET A 1 -2.50 -20.40 -8.49
N THR A 2 -2.96 -19.39 -9.17
CA THR A 2 -2.16 -18.19 -9.44
C THR A 2 -2.11 -17.41 -8.12
N LEU A 3 -0.92 -17.29 -7.54
CA LEU A 3 -0.68 -16.40 -6.41
C LEU A 3 -0.73 -14.96 -6.95
N GLU A 4 -1.89 -14.36 -6.87
CA GLU A 4 -2.03 -12.93 -7.20
C GLU A 4 -1.48 -12.08 -6.06
N SER A 5 -0.75 -11.04 -6.39
CA SER A 5 -0.41 -10.00 -5.43
C SER A 5 -1.70 -9.35 -4.93
N ARG A 6 -1.88 -9.34 -3.61
CA ARG A 6 -3.06 -8.76 -2.98
C ARG A 6 -2.65 -7.61 -2.09
N PHE A 7 -3.20 -6.43 -2.39
CA PHE A 7 -3.11 -5.25 -1.54
C PHE A 7 -4.51 -4.79 -1.19
N ILE A 8 -4.70 -4.44 0.07
CA ILE A 8 -5.98 -4.01 0.64
C ILE A 8 -5.76 -2.67 1.32
N GLY A 9 -6.71 -1.76 1.14
CA GLY A 9 -6.67 -0.43 1.68
C GLY A 9 -6.28 0.62 0.66
N CYS A 10 -6.33 1.85 1.07
CA CYS A 10 -5.95 3.01 0.28
C CYS A 10 -5.45 4.14 1.18
N ILE A 11 -4.77 5.09 0.58
CA ILE A 11 -4.35 6.32 1.23
C ILE A 11 -5.34 7.41 0.88
N ARG A 12 -6.08 7.87 1.87
CA ARG A 12 -7.03 8.98 1.72
C ARG A 12 -6.27 10.30 1.57
N ILE A 13 -6.74 11.12 0.64
CA ILE A 13 -6.19 12.45 0.37
C ILE A 13 -7.25 13.50 0.72
N GLN A 14 -6.88 14.47 1.53
CA GLN A 14 -7.77 15.56 1.96
C GLN A 14 -7.03 16.91 1.94
N PRO A 15 -7.58 17.92 1.26
CA PRO A 15 -8.70 17.87 0.31
C PRO A 15 -8.47 16.85 -0.80
N ALA A 16 -9.52 16.46 -1.54
CA ALA A 16 -9.35 15.58 -2.69
C ALA A 16 -8.48 16.24 -3.76
N LEU A 17 -7.74 15.41 -4.51
CA LEU A 17 -6.96 15.86 -5.67
C LEU A 17 -7.90 16.51 -6.70
N ASN A 18 -7.45 17.57 -7.32
CA ASN A 18 -8.15 18.17 -8.44
C ASN A 18 -7.83 17.44 -9.77
N ASP A 19 -8.51 17.81 -10.84
CA ASP A 19 -8.35 17.16 -12.15
C ASP A 19 -6.91 17.25 -12.67
N ALA A 20 -6.24 18.38 -12.50
CA ALA A 20 -4.85 18.56 -12.96
C ALA A 20 -3.87 17.66 -12.19
N GLU A 21 -4.09 17.45 -10.92
CA GLU A 21 -3.29 16.56 -10.07
C GLU A 21 -3.55 15.09 -10.42
N CYS A 22 -4.80 14.70 -10.63
CA CYS A 22 -5.18 13.36 -11.07
C CYS A 22 -4.59 13.05 -12.45
N ASP A 23 -4.76 13.95 -13.42
CA ASP A 23 -4.25 13.78 -14.78
C ASP A 23 -2.73 13.64 -14.79
N PHE A 24 -2.03 14.46 -14.00
CA PHE A 24 -0.57 14.39 -13.89
C PHE A 24 -0.12 13.03 -13.32
N LEU A 25 -0.77 12.54 -12.25
CA LEU A 25 -0.42 11.24 -11.66
C LEU A 25 -0.68 10.10 -12.65
N LEU A 26 -1.79 10.13 -13.39
CA LEU A 26 -2.11 9.13 -14.41
C LEU A 26 -1.11 9.18 -15.57
N ASP A 27 -0.74 10.37 -16.05
CA ASP A 27 0.28 10.53 -17.09
C ASP A 27 1.64 9.96 -16.67
N VAL A 28 2.01 10.12 -15.40
CA VAL A 28 3.24 9.55 -14.85
C VAL A 28 3.16 8.02 -14.75
N LEU A 29 1.99 7.47 -14.46
CA LEU A 29 1.76 6.02 -14.42
C LEU A 29 1.86 5.40 -15.82
N ASP A 30 1.28 6.07 -16.84
CA ASP A 30 1.23 5.60 -18.22
C ASP A 30 2.55 5.84 -18.97
N SER A 31 3.35 6.80 -18.53
CA SER A 31 4.66 7.03 -19.11
C SER A 31 5.55 5.80 -18.86
N ASP A 32 6.53 5.55 -19.75
CA ASP A 32 7.52 4.44 -19.62
C ASP A 32 8.40 4.57 -18.35
N GLY A 33 7.79 5.04 -17.29
CA GLY A 33 8.32 5.10 -15.94
C GLY A 33 9.46 6.08 -15.75
N THR A 34 9.65 6.98 -16.69
CA THR A 34 10.70 7.95 -16.51
C THR A 34 10.20 9.18 -15.75
N LEU A 35 10.25 9.10 -14.44
CA LEU A 35 10.38 10.29 -13.61
C LEU A 35 11.63 11.12 -14.00
N ARG A 36 12.39 10.66 -14.99
CA ARG A 36 13.60 11.30 -15.51
C ARG A 36 13.24 12.63 -16.16
N GLY A 37 13.79 13.70 -15.62
CA GLY A 37 13.62 15.05 -16.15
C GLY A 37 12.25 15.67 -15.91
N THR A 38 11.41 15.07 -15.09
CA THR A 38 10.18 15.68 -14.60
C THR A 38 10.46 16.50 -13.34
N PRO A 39 9.60 17.49 -13.00
CA PRO A 39 9.67 18.21 -11.72
C PRO A 39 9.54 17.28 -10.52
N THR A 40 9.15 16.05 -10.74
CA THR A 40 9.08 14.97 -9.78
C THR A 40 10.46 14.42 -9.39
N GLY A 41 11.54 15.00 -9.89
CA GLY A 41 12.80 14.91 -9.20
C GLY A 41 13.67 13.69 -9.42
N ARG A 42 13.90 13.29 -10.67
CA ARG A 42 15.07 12.46 -10.92
C ARG A 42 16.40 13.24 -11.03
N GLY A 43 16.42 14.45 -10.52
CA GLY A 43 17.69 15.06 -10.09
C GLY A 43 18.12 14.60 -8.69
N ASP A 44 17.18 14.07 -7.90
CA ASP A 44 17.48 13.42 -6.64
C ASP A 44 17.94 11.99 -6.93
N GLN A 45 19.22 11.74 -6.73
CA GLN A 45 19.86 10.43 -6.90
C GLN A 45 19.32 9.37 -5.92
N ASP A 46 18.41 9.77 -5.03
CA ASP A 46 17.92 8.98 -3.91
C ASP A 46 16.55 8.29 -4.17
N VAL A 47 16.03 8.35 -5.39
CA VAL A 47 14.78 7.67 -5.72
C VAL A 47 15.07 6.25 -6.23
N PRO A 48 14.89 5.21 -5.39
CA PRO A 48 15.29 3.85 -5.70
C PRO A 48 14.29 3.11 -6.59
N PHE A 49 13.06 3.62 -6.73
CA PHE A 49 12.02 2.99 -7.53
C PHE A 49 12.00 3.53 -8.98
N ALA A 50 11.55 2.70 -9.91
CA ALA A 50 11.51 3.04 -11.33
C ALA A 50 10.21 3.73 -11.72
N ARG A 51 9.09 3.34 -11.11
CA ARG A 51 7.75 3.80 -11.44
C ARG A 51 6.99 4.27 -10.19
N LEU A 52 6.12 5.27 -10.39
CA LEU A 52 5.06 5.55 -9.43
C LEU A 52 3.92 4.57 -9.65
N ALA A 53 3.55 3.83 -8.61
CA ALA A 53 2.48 2.85 -8.68
C ALA A 53 1.27 3.23 -7.80
N TRP A 54 1.11 4.51 -7.50
CA TRP A 54 0.00 5.06 -6.75
C TRP A 54 -1.03 5.68 -7.69
N GLU A 55 -2.14 4.98 -7.87
CA GLU A 55 -3.23 5.40 -8.75
C GLU A 55 -4.26 6.23 -7.98
N PRO A 56 -4.62 7.43 -8.46
CA PRO A 56 -5.73 8.18 -7.90
C PRO A 56 -7.05 7.49 -8.23
N CYS A 57 -7.98 7.48 -7.27
CA CYS A 57 -9.36 7.08 -7.57
C CYS A 57 -10.05 8.15 -8.45
N PRO A 58 -11.15 7.83 -9.13
CA PRO A 58 -11.82 8.78 -10.02
C PRO A 58 -12.26 10.08 -9.36
N GLU A 59 -12.55 10.03 -8.06
CA GLU A 59 -12.94 11.21 -7.27
C GLU A 59 -11.74 11.97 -6.68
N GLY A 60 -10.52 11.52 -6.90
CA GLY A 60 -9.30 12.11 -6.34
C GLY A 60 -9.14 12.01 -4.82
N CYS A 61 -10.06 11.34 -4.13
CA CYS A 61 -10.07 11.31 -2.67
C CYS A 61 -9.15 10.25 -2.05
N CYS A 62 -8.54 9.38 -2.86
CA CYS A 62 -7.62 8.35 -2.39
C CYS A 62 -6.61 7.92 -3.47
N LEU A 63 -5.50 7.35 -2.98
CA LEU A 63 -4.49 6.66 -3.79
C LEU A 63 -4.50 5.17 -3.47
N GLN A 64 -4.42 4.35 -4.51
CA GLN A 64 -4.34 2.89 -4.41
C GLN A 64 -3.00 2.41 -4.97
N TRP A 65 -2.44 1.38 -4.35
CA TRP A 65 -1.22 0.75 -4.85
C TRP A 65 -1.53 -0.21 -5.99
N ASN A 66 -0.86 -0.01 -7.14
CA ASN A 66 -0.92 -0.95 -8.26
C ASN A 66 0.32 -1.86 -8.27
N PRO A 67 0.19 -3.12 -7.84
CA PRO A 67 1.31 -4.04 -7.73
C PRO A 67 1.85 -4.52 -9.11
N SER A 68 1.17 -4.19 -10.20
CA SER A 68 1.61 -4.53 -11.55
C SER A 68 2.63 -3.55 -12.10
N LEU A 69 2.72 -2.36 -11.53
CA LEU A 69 3.58 -1.29 -12.03
C LEU A 69 4.96 -1.24 -11.35
N GLU A 70 5.04 -1.60 -10.07
CA GLU A 70 6.29 -1.50 -9.31
C GLU A 70 6.37 -2.58 -8.22
N ASP A 71 7.58 -2.93 -7.81
CA ASP A 71 7.85 -3.86 -6.72
C ASP A 71 7.33 -3.29 -5.39
N PRO A 72 6.52 -4.06 -4.63
CA PRO A 72 5.97 -3.62 -3.35
C PRO A 72 7.00 -3.22 -2.29
N LYS A 73 8.25 -3.62 -2.45
CA LYS A 73 9.33 -3.16 -1.54
C LYS A 73 9.51 -1.64 -1.57
N TRP A 74 9.12 -0.98 -2.67
CA TRP A 74 9.22 0.47 -2.85
C TRP A 74 7.94 1.23 -2.50
N MET A 75 6.93 0.54 -1.98
CA MET A 75 5.62 1.13 -1.68
C MET A 75 5.72 2.32 -0.72
N VAL A 76 6.53 2.19 0.32
CA VAL A 76 6.71 3.25 1.34
C VAL A 76 7.48 4.44 0.76
N GLU A 77 8.61 4.18 0.12
CA GLU A 77 9.48 5.22 -0.44
C GLU A 77 8.78 5.98 -1.55
N SER A 78 8.02 5.29 -2.40
CA SER A 78 7.27 5.94 -3.48
C SER A 78 6.11 6.80 -2.96
N LEU A 79 5.42 6.39 -1.88
CA LEU A 79 4.40 7.24 -1.27
C LEU A 79 5.02 8.47 -0.59
N ARG A 80 6.12 8.29 0.14
CA ARG A 80 6.87 9.44 0.69
C ARG A 80 7.23 10.43 -0.39
N PHE A 81 7.70 9.92 -1.52
CA PHE A 81 8.02 10.77 -2.67
C PHE A 81 6.80 11.56 -3.15
N VAL A 82 5.66 10.91 -3.38
CA VAL A 82 4.42 11.57 -3.80
C VAL A 82 4.01 12.67 -2.81
N VAL A 83 4.03 12.36 -1.53
CA VAL A 83 3.66 13.30 -0.47
C VAL A 83 4.65 14.49 -0.44
N ASP A 84 5.94 14.22 -0.43
CA ASP A 84 6.99 15.22 -0.22
C ASP A 84 7.21 16.12 -1.44
N HIS A 85 6.93 15.62 -2.64
CA HIS A 85 7.19 16.38 -3.87
C HIS A 85 5.93 17.00 -4.48
N LEU A 86 4.76 16.39 -4.26
CA LEU A 86 3.56 16.72 -5.02
C LEU A 86 2.36 17.16 -4.18
N LEU A 87 2.22 16.71 -2.93
CA LEU A 87 0.95 16.83 -2.24
C LEU A 87 0.95 17.79 -1.05
N ARG A 88 1.91 17.66 -0.16
CA ARG A 88 1.88 18.40 1.11
C ARG A 88 2.21 19.88 0.96
N PRO A 89 1.80 20.73 1.92
CA PRO A 89 2.30 22.11 2.02
C PRO A 89 3.83 22.15 2.07
N GLY A 90 4.44 23.00 1.25
CA GLY A 90 5.88 23.09 1.12
C GLY A 90 6.51 21.90 0.40
N ALA A 91 5.76 21.23 -0.46
CA ALA A 91 6.28 20.15 -1.29
C ALA A 91 7.40 20.65 -2.22
N LYS A 92 8.38 19.79 -2.50
CA LYS A 92 9.56 20.14 -3.32
C LYS A 92 9.21 20.59 -4.75
N GLY A 93 8.05 20.16 -5.28
CA GLY A 93 7.55 20.56 -6.59
C GLY A 93 6.82 21.89 -6.62
N GLU A 94 6.58 22.51 -5.46
CA GLU A 94 5.89 23.80 -5.38
C GLU A 94 6.64 24.88 -6.15
N GLY A 95 5.91 25.62 -6.97
CA GLY A 95 6.48 26.67 -7.84
C GLY A 95 7.02 26.15 -9.18
N HIS A 96 7.03 24.85 -9.44
CA HIS A 96 7.45 24.34 -10.75
C HIS A 96 6.37 24.58 -11.81
N PRO A 97 6.71 25.10 -13.02
CA PRO A 97 5.73 25.46 -14.05
C PRO A 97 4.81 24.31 -14.47
N ARG A 98 5.30 23.07 -14.52
CA ARG A 98 4.48 21.90 -14.88
C ARG A 98 3.48 21.49 -13.80
N LEU A 99 3.62 21.99 -12.58
CA LEU A 99 2.75 21.74 -11.45
C LEU A 99 1.92 22.98 -11.08
N ALA A 100 1.73 23.92 -12.02
CA ALA A 100 0.99 25.15 -11.78
C ALA A 100 -0.48 24.93 -11.37
N GLY A 101 -1.05 23.76 -11.71
CA GLY A 101 -2.41 23.36 -11.31
C GLY A 101 -2.50 22.67 -9.95
N PHE A 102 -1.37 22.43 -9.27
CA PHE A 102 -1.34 21.76 -7.98
C PHE A 102 -1.62 22.72 -6.83
N THR A 103 -2.37 22.25 -5.84
CA THR A 103 -2.74 23.05 -4.65
C THR A 103 -1.73 22.95 -3.51
N PHE A 104 -0.99 21.87 -3.41
CA PHE A 104 0.02 21.62 -2.37
C PHE A 104 -0.51 21.81 -0.94
N ASP A 105 -1.75 21.42 -0.69
CA ASP A 105 -2.42 21.59 0.60
C ASP A 105 -2.99 20.25 1.16
N HIS A 106 -2.59 19.15 0.52
CA HIS A 106 -3.15 17.84 0.83
C HIS A 106 -2.55 17.21 2.09
N ARG A 107 -3.39 16.41 2.73
CA ARG A 107 -2.99 15.48 3.81
C ARG A 107 -3.28 14.05 3.38
N ALA A 108 -2.26 13.22 3.48
CA ALA A 108 -2.36 11.79 3.23
C ALA A 108 -2.53 11.04 4.55
N SER A 109 -3.54 10.15 4.60
CA SER A 109 -3.82 9.33 5.77
C SER A 109 -4.44 8.00 5.36
N GLY A 110 -4.02 6.91 5.97
CA GLY A 110 -4.60 5.60 5.68
C GLY A 110 -3.63 4.45 5.90
N VAL A 111 -4.10 3.27 5.58
CA VAL A 111 -3.34 2.02 5.75
C VAL A 111 -3.47 1.18 4.50
N VAL A 112 -2.36 0.65 4.04
CA VAL A 112 -2.31 -0.35 2.96
C VAL A 112 -1.56 -1.57 3.47
N VAL A 113 -2.17 -2.71 3.30
CA VAL A 113 -1.62 -4.01 3.68
C VAL A 113 -1.63 -4.93 2.49
N GLY A 114 -0.54 -5.64 2.27
CA GLY A 114 -0.55 -6.61 1.19
C GLY A 114 0.72 -7.42 1.06
N ARG A 115 0.67 -8.30 0.07
CA ARG A 115 1.74 -9.24 -0.24
C ARG A 115 2.01 -9.23 -1.74
N GLY A 116 3.27 -9.10 -2.12
CA GLY A 116 3.70 -9.26 -3.50
C GLY A 116 3.62 -10.70 -4.00
N LEU A 117 3.67 -10.86 -5.29
CA LEU A 117 3.68 -12.17 -5.94
C LEU A 117 4.94 -12.95 -5.49
N GLY A 118 4.73 -14.14 -4.93
CA GLY A 118 5.84 -14.99 -4.45
C GLY A 118 6.53 -14.49 -3.18
N ASP A 119 6.10 -13.38 -2.61
CA ASP A 119 6.65 -12.85 -1.37
C ASP A 119 6.11 -13.62 -0.15
N ARG A 120 7.01 -13.97 0.76
CA ARG A 120 6.66 -14.61 2.04
C ARG A 120 6.46 -13.60 3.17
N THR A 121 6.46 -12.33 2.83
CA THR A 121 6.32 -11.25 3.78
C THR A 121 5.05 -10.45 3.50
N THR A 122 4.38 -10.02 4.56
CA THR A 122 3.29 -9.06 4.49
C THR A 122 3.86 -7.67 4.74
N ARG A 123 3.55 -6.75 3.85
CA ARG A 123 3.94 -5.34 3.98
C ARG A 123 2.77 -4.54 4.52
N LEU A 124 3.07 -3.72 5.50
CA LEU A 124 2.15 -2.74 6.08
C LEU A 124 2.70 -1.36 5.81
N LEU A 125 1.90 -0.51 5.20
CA LEU A 125 2.16 0.91 5.05
C LEU A 125 1.10 1.70 5.81
N THR A 126 1.53 2.67 6.58
CA THR A 126 0.63 3.60 7.29
C THR A 126 1.04 5.02 6.93
N ALA A 127 0.06 5.83 6.58
CA ALA A 127 0.21 7.28 6.46
C ALA A 127 -0.66 7.97 7.50
N GLU A 128 -0.10 8.93 8.21
CA GLU A 128 -0.81 9.75 9.18
C GLU A 128 -0.36 11.21 9.04
N ALA A 129 -1.27 12.07 8.61
CA ALA A 129 -0.99 13.51 8.41
C ALA A 129 0.30 13.78 7.61
N ASN A 130 0.50 13.06 6.52
CA ASN A 130 1.68 13.11 5.65
C ASN A 130 2.93 12.38 6.18
N GLU A 131 2.91 11.85 7.37
CA GLU A 131 3.95 10.95 7.85
C GLU A 131 3.72 9.53 7.33
N VAL A 132 4.66 9.01 6.56
CA VAL A 132 4.56 7.68 5.94
C VAL A 132 5.53 6.72 6.61
N THR A 133 5.01 5.64 7.15
CA THR A 133 5.78 4.58 7.79
C THR A 133 5.47 3.22 7.18
N GLY A 134 6.37 2.27 7.33
CA GLY A 134 6.17 0.92 6.84
C GLY A 134 6.75 -0.14 7.76
N ALA A 135 6.16 -1.31 7.72
CA ALA A 135 6.65 -2.50 8.40
C ALA A 135 6.55 -3.72 7.48
N VAL A 136 7.45 -4.65 7.67
CA VAL A 136 7.46 -5.94 7.00
C VAL A 136 7.30 -7.03 8.05
N VAL A 137 6.25 -7.83 7.89
CA VAL A 137 5.94 -8.92 8.81
C VAL A 137 6.15 -10.23 8.07
N PRO A 138 7.00 -11.13 8.58
CA PRO A 138 7.11 -12.47 8.04
C PRO A 138 5.74 -13.16 8.12
N THR A 139 5.29 -13.74 7.03
CA THR A 139 4.11 -14.60 7.08
C THR A 139 4.53 -15.89 7.74
N PRO A 140 3.86 -16.34 8.83
CA PRO A 140 4.09 -17.66 9.38
C PRO A 140 3.94 -18.67 8.25
N CYS A 141 4.94 -19.51 8.04
CA CYS A 141 4.74 -20.70 7.24
C CYS A 141 3.64 -21.48 7.95
N GLU A 142 2.49 -21.64 7.33
CA GLU A 142 1.63 -22.76 7.71
C GLU A 142 2.47 -24.01 7.44
N GLU A 143 3.07 -24.54 8.49
CA GLU A 143 3.53 -25.90 8.46
C GLU A 143 2.27 -26.73 8.23
N VAL A 144 2.05 -27.06 6.96
CA VAL A 144 1.15 -28.15 6.63
C VAL A 144 1.82 -29.36 7.24
N SER A 145 1.48 -29.63 8.49
CA SER A 145 1.79 -30.91 9.14
C SER A 145 1.02 -31.98 8.39
N ALA A 146 1.59 -32.37 7.24
CA ALA A 146 1.22 -33.58 6.53
C ALA A 146 1.77 -34.77 7.33
N THR A 147 1.20 -35.01 8.50
CA THR A 147 1.35 -36.28 9.19
C THR A 147 0.01 -36.65 9.82
N HIS A 148 -0.99 -36.82 8.97
CA HIS A 148 -2.12 -37.61 9.36
C HIS A 148 -1.83 -39.07 9.01
N GLN A 149 -1.01 -39.73 9.85
CA GLN A 149 -1.04 -41.18 9.95
C GLN A 149 -2.38 -41.55 10.61
N PRO A 150 -3.20 -42.36 10.00
CA PRO A 150 -4.41 -42.85 10.67
C PRO A 150 -4.01 -43.75 11.84
N ALA A 151 -4.01 -43.22 13.03
CA ALA A 151 -3.92 -44.02 14.25
C ALA A 151 -5.16 -44.87 14.36
N ARG A 152 -4.93 -46.14 14.43
CA ARG A 152 -5.92 -47.20 14.66
C ARG A 152 -6.75 -46.89 15.92
N SER A 153 -8.06 -47.01 15.75
CA SER A 153 -9.08 -46.92 16.76
C SER A 153 -8.74 -47.75 18.02
N HIS A 154 -8.61 -47.06 19.14
CA HIS A 154 -8.93 -47.65 20.44
C HIS A 154 -9.99 -46.72 21.07
N GLY A 155 -11.15 -47.32 21.36
CA GLY A 155 -12.28 -46.64 21.96
C GLY A 155 -11.91 -46.01 23.30
N GLY A 156 -12.01 -44.72 23.36
CA GLY A 156 -11.94 -43.93 24.57
C GLY A 156 -13.07 -42.92 24.52
N ARG A 157 -13.99 -43.11 25.41
CA ARG A 157 -15.15 -42.25 25.68
C ARG A 157 -14.62 -40.87 26.12
N PHE A 158 -14.80 -39.83 25.32
CA PHE A 158 -14.53 -38.46 25.74
C PHE A 158 -15.82 -37.82 26.23
N ASP A 159 -16.04 -37.88 27.53
CA ASP A 159 -16.99 -37.03 28.25
C ASP A 159 -16.29 -35.73 28.60
N ASN A 160 -16.31 -34.76 27.70
CA ASN A 160 -15.99 -33.39 28.04
C ASN A 160 -16.89 -32.45 27.22
N VAL A 161 -18.17 -32.47 27.56
CA VAL A 161 -19.10 -31.43 27.12
C VAL A 161 -19.14 -30.35 28.21
N ILE A 162 -18.55 -29.21 27.92
CA ILE A 162 -18.70 -28.04 28.78
C ILE A 162 -20.02 -27.36 28.42
N GLU A 163 -21.05 -27.59 29.27
CA GLU A 163 -22.31 -26.85 29.18
C GLU A 163 -22.15 -25.43 29.67
N PHE A 164 -22.31 -24.49 28.75
CA PHE A 164 -22.46 -23.05 29.07
C PHE A 164 -23.89 -22.80 29.55
N ARG A 165 -24.07 -22.52 30.84
CA ARG A 165 -25.33 -22.03 31.41
C ARG A 165 -25.30 -20.49 31.44
N PRO A 166 -26.23 -19.78 30.74
CA PRO A 166 -26.32 -18.35 30.90
C PRO A 166 -26.88 -18.00 32.29
N ARG A 167 -26.20 -17.08 32.98
CA ARG A 167 -26.73 -16.48 34.20
C ARG A 167 -27.94 -15.63 33.86
N ARG A 168 -29.07 -15.94 34.48
CA ARG A 168 -30.24 -15.04 34.53
C ARG A 168 -29.95 -13.97 35.55
N ALA A 169 -30.26 -12.72 35.16
CA ALA A 169 -30.36 -11.55 36.04
C ALA A 169 -31.58 -11.66 36.94
#